data_86a26e1e3e316822b20012a7bcd3b915
#
_entry.id   86a26e1e3e316822b20012a7bcd3b915
#
_cell.length_a   1.000
_cell.length_b   1.000
_cell.length_c   1.000
_cell.angle_alpha   90.00
_cell.angle_beta   90.00
_cell.angle_gamma   90.00
#
_symmetry.space_group_name_H-M   'P 1'
#
loop_
_entity.id
_entity.type
_entity.pdbx_description
1 polymer ?
#
loop_
_entity_poly.entity_id
_entity_poly.type
_entity_poly.pdbx_seq_one_letter_code
_entity_poly.pdbx_strand_id
1 'polypeptide(L)'
;MSETISTPGGWSRRQLFRAAKALGLGALRPIINARGTLTIIGGSMELPDVRAAKAAANQLYVNLEELMEAAGARLAELTGAEWGMVSSGCAAAMSHATAACVAGGNPDLHVRIPDLRGFRKSEVIIPGHSRNVYDAAIRAVGVTIVEANTPEELALAIGPKTAMIYVFANPRNDSGPMSLEAIAQIAKPHGVPIMVDAAAEILTVPNIHLQRGATLVGYSGGKILRGPQSAGVLLGRKDLVKAAWIHSAPHHGYARAMKVGREEVVGMLVAIERWVKGDRAAEWAAWVKQAEVIAAAAEKVAGVTAVLAREPWEDRSNRSPRVTIRWTAAQIGLTGQQAADLLYDQEPRIAIGGASFGRDKLPGDTGISLTTSMLAPGDEQIVADRVRTILSAKRTLEEPPSPAAPAGDVTGQWQVDISFVASKTTHVLQLRQQGDKVDGSHQGDFLTREISGTMAGSRVTLVSRVTERTGDALNYRFTGDLAGDTLTGTLDLGEYRTATWTATRSASAGRA
;
A
#
# COMPACT_ATOMS: atom_id res chain seq x y z
N MET A 1 24.01 14.72 -29.66
CA MET A 1 23.68 15.98 -28.98
C MET A 1 22.17 15.92 -28.64
N SER A 2 21.79 15.53 -27.44
CA SER A 2 20.40 15.51 -27.04
C SER A 2 20.09 16.81 -26.32
N GLU A 3 19.24 17.60 -26.95
CA GLU A 3 18.72 18.83 -26.36
C GLU A 3 17.99 18.54 -25.06
N THR A 4 18.43 19.20 -24.02
CA THR A 4 17.80 19.22 -22.70
C THR A 4 16.49 19.98 -22.80
N ILE A 5 15.36 19.29 -22.75
CA ILE A 5 14.06 19.90 -22.51
C ILE A 5 14.11 20.45 -21.08
N SER A 6 14.36 21.75 -20.93
CA SER A 6 14.26 22.45 -19.66
C SER A 6 12.79 22.76 -19.38
N THR A 7 12.21 22.07 -18.41
CA THR A 7 10.96 22.51 -17.81
C THR A 7 11.23 23.69 -16.87
N PRO A 8 10.40 24.74 -16.88
CA PRO A 8 10.58 25.87 -15.96
C PRO A 8 10.53 25.40 -14.51
N GLY A 9 11.62 25.56 -13.75
CA GLY A 9 11.68 25.37 -12.32
C GLY A 9 11.96 23.96 -11.78
N GLY A 10 12.23 22.96 -12.62
CA GLY A 10 12.50 21.59 -12.16
C GLY A 10 13.95 21.14 -12.38
N TRP A 11 14.56 20.54 -11.38
CA TRP A 11 15.87 19.89 -11.52
C TRP A 11 15.77 18.69 -12.46
N SER A 12 16.69 18.58 -13.41
CA SER A 12 16.83 17.36 -14.21
C SER A 12 17.26 16.19 -13.32
N ARG A 13 17.03 14.94 -13.75
CA ARG A 13 17.54 13.75 -13.04
C ARG A 13 19.04 13.88 -12.70
N ARG A 14 19.86 14.42 -13.62
CA ARG A 14 21.29 14.66 -13.37
C ARG A 14 21.53 15.73 -12.29
N GLN A 15 20.74 16.79 -12.25
CA GLN A 15 20.86 17.83 -11.22
C GLN A 15 20.42 17.31 -9.85
N LEU A 16 19.35 16.51 -9.78
CA LEU A 16 18.93 15.86 -8.55
C LEU A 16 20.01 14.91 -8.01
N PHE A 17 20.66 14.13 -8.90
CA PHE A 17 21.80 13.28 -8.54
C PHE A 17 22.99 14.07 -7.99
N ARG A 18 23.33 15.19 -8.62
CA ARG A 18 24.41 16.05 -8.15
C ARG A 18 24.09 16.65 -6.79
N ALA A 19 22.86 17.11 -6.60
CA ALA A 19 22.41 17.63 -5.32
C ALA A 19 22.33 16.55 -4.23
N ALA A 20 21.80 15.37 -4.54
CA ALA A 20 21.79 14.24 -3.62
C ALA A 20 23.21 13.84 -3.20
N LYS A 21 24.15 13.81 -4.14
CA LYS A 21 25.57 13.56 -3.85
C LYS A 21 26.19 14.66 -2.99
N ALA A 22 25.88 15.93 -3.27
CA ALA A 22 26.33 17.07 -2.48
C ALA A 22 25.75 17.08 -1.04
N LEU A 23 24.54 16.53 -0.87
CA LEU A 23 23.89 16.36 0.43
C LEU A 23 24.28 15.05 1.14
N GLY A 24 25.27 14.32 0.64
CA GLY A 24 25.66 13.03 1.21
C GLY A 24 24.69 11.86 0.91
N LEU A 25 23.70 12.08 0.05
CA LEU A 25 22.70 11.08 -0.36
C LEU A 25 23.17 10.27 -1.60
N GLY A 26 24.47 10.12 -1.79
CA GLY A 26 25.07 9.52 -2.97
C GLY A 26 24.70 8.06 -3.26
N ALA A 27 24.10 7.37 -2.29
CA ALA A 27 23.58 6.01 -2.46
C ALA A 27 22.20 5.95 -3.13
N LEU A 28 21.51 7.09 -3.31
CA LEU A 28 20.20 7.10 -3.96
C LEU A 28 20.32 6.83 -5.45
N ARG A 29 19.57 5.84 -5.92
CA ARG A 29 19.47 5.45 -7.32
C ARG A 29 18.02 5.68 -7.78
N PRO A 30 17.75 6.63 -8.71
CA PRO A 30 16.42 6.88 -9.21
C PRO A 30 15.80 5.66 -9.88
N ILE A 31 14.48 5.60 -9.83
CA ILE A 31 13.68 4.52 -10.38
C ILE A 31 12.77 5.11 -11.47
N ILE A 32 12.67 4.43 -12.62
CA ILE A 32 11.56 4.60 -13.56
C ILE A 32 10.40 3.77 -13.04
N ASN A 33 9.30 4.42 -12.74
CA ASN A 33 8.15 3.74 -12.12
C ASN A 33 7.19 3.21 -13.20
N ALA A 34 7.35 1.95 -13.57
CA ALA A 34 6.40 1.19 -14.38
C ALA A 34 5.59 0.18 -13.56
N ARG A 35 5.49 0.37 -12.24
CA ARG A 35 4.78 -0.52 -11.32
C ARG A 35 3.47 0.06 -10.79
N GLY A 36 3.37 1.38 -10.68
CA GLY A 36 2.22 2.06 -10.12
C GLY A 36 2.51 2.80 -8.81
N THR A 37 1.46 3.23 -8.11
CA THR A 37 1.52 4.19 -7.01
C THR A 37 1.82 3.56 -5.65
N LEU A 38 2.89 2.78 -5.55
CA LEU A 38 3.32 2.14 -4.31
C LEU A 38 4.19 3.09 -3.48
N THR A 39 3.89 3.23 -2.20
CA THR A 39 4.62 4.11 -1.26
C THR A 39 6.11 3.79 -1.20
N ILE A 40 6.49 2.50 -1.23
CA ILE A 40 7.89 2.06 -1.14
C ILE A 40 8.78 2.59 -2.28
N ILE A 41 8.21 2.94 -3.43
CA ILE A 41 8.92 3.54 -4.56
C ILE A 41 8.55 5.01 -4.78
N GLY A 42 7.96 5.67 -3.77
CA GLY A 42 7.62 7.08 -3.78
C GLY A 42 6.23 7.42 -4.35
N GLY A 43 5.35 6.44 -4.56
CA GLY A 43 3.97 6.64 -5.02
C GLY A 43 3.91 7.24 -6.43
N SER A 44 3.35 8.45 -6.55
CA SER A 44 3.29 9.21 -7.79
C SER A 44 4.21 10.43 -7.77
N MET A 45 4.61 10.90 -8.94
CA MET A 45 5.23 12.23 -9.07
C MET A 45 4.14 13.29 -9.18
N GLU A 46 4.28 14.36 -8.40
CA GLU A 46 3.41 15.52 -8.48
C GLU A 46 3.39 16.11 -9.91
N LEU A 47 2.22 16.58 -10.32
CA LEU A 47 2.09 17.33 -11.58
C LEU A 47 2.96 18.61 -11.56
N PRO A 48 3.42 19.11 -12.72
CA PRO A 48 4.21 20.34 -12.77
C PRO A 48 3.52 21.54 -12.10
N ASP A 49 2.22 21.71 -12.35
CA ASP A 49 1.42 22.78 -11.76
C ASP A 49 1.30 22.64 -10.23
N VAL A 50 1.19 21.43 -9.72
CA VAL A 50 1.18 21.13 -8.28
C VAL A 50 2.50 21.57 -7.64
N ARG A 51 3.63 21.21 -8.26
CA ARG A 51 4.95 21.63 -7.77
C ARG A 51 5.11 23.15 -7.79
N ALA A 52 4.67 23.82 -8.85
CA ALA A 52 4.71 25.27 -8.97
C ALA A 52 3.86 25.96 -7.89
N ALA A 53 2.63 25.46 -7.66
CA ALA A 53 1.75 25.98 -6.65
C ALA A 53 2.29 25.81 -5.23
N LYS A 54 2.88 24.65 -4.91
CA LYS A 54 3.57 24.39 -3.63
C LYS A 54 4.73 25.36 -3.42
N ALA A 55 5.54 25.57 -4.46
CA ALA A 55 6.68 26.50 -4.38
C ALA A 55 6.22 27.94 -4.14
N ALA A 56 5.13 28.37 -4.78
CA ALA A 56 4.53 29.67 -4.55
C ALA A 56 3.95 29.82 -3.14
N ALA A 57 3.18 28.82 -2.68
CA ALA A 57 2.60 28.82 -1.34
C ALA A 57 3.66 28.90 -0.23
N ASN A 58 4.84 28.30 -0.47
CA ASN A 58 5.96 28.35 0.49
C ASN A 58 6.59 29.74 0.67
N GLN A 59 6.28 30.69 -0.19
CA GLN A 59 6.76 32.09 -0.08
C GLN A 59 5.87 32.97 0.83
N LEU A 60 4.75 32.46 1.30
CA LEU A 60 3.75 33.24 2.04
C LEU A 60 3.47 32.64 3.42
N TYR A 61 3.20 33.51 4.38
CA TYR A 61 2.55 33.12 5.63
C TYR A 61 1.04 33.30 5.49
N VAL A 62 0.28 32.33 5.99
CA VAL A 62 -1.19 32.35 5.98
C VAL A 62 -1.72 31.88 7.33
N ASN A 63 -2.91 32.34 7.69
CA ASN A 63 -3.67 31.74 8.78
C ASN A 63 -4.20 30.37 8.31
N LEU A 64 -3.88 29.30 9.04
CA LEU A 64 -4.26 27.93 8.65
C LEU A 64 -5.78 27.68 8.79
N GLU A 65 -6.48 28.39 9.67
CA GLU A 65 -7.96 28.31 9.77
C GLU A 65 -8.61 28.89 8.51
N GLU A 66 -8.17 30.08 8.11
CA GLU A 66 -8.68 30.74 6.89
C GLU A 66 -8.34 29.90 5.65
N LEU A 67 -7.15 29.38 5.58
CA LEU A 67 -6.72 28.52 4.48
C LEU A 67 -7.59 27.26 4.38
N MET A 68 -7.85 26.57 5.50
CA MET A 68 -8.64 25.35 5.48
C MET A 68 -10.12 25.61 5.22
N GLU A 69 -10.65 26.72 5.71
CA GLU A 69 -12.04 27.14 5.39
C GLU A 69 -12.18 27.42 3.89
N ALA A 70 -11.23 28.17 3.31
CA ALA A 70 -11.22 28.44 1.85
C ALA A 70 -11.01 27.14 1.05
N ALA A 71 -10.12 26.25 1.51
CA ALA A 71 -9.89 24.95 0.90
C ALA A 71 -11.13 24.07 0.95
N GLY A 72 -11.86 24.07 2.07
CA GLY A 72 -13.08 23.29 2.24
C GLY A 72 -14.19 23.75 1.28
N ALA A 73 -14.39 25.06 1.15
CA ALA A 73 -15.32 25.63 0.20
C ALA A 73 -14.93 25.30 -1.25
N ARG A 74 -13.65 25.39 -1.60
CA ARG A 74 -13.16 25.06 -2.95
C ARG A 74 -13.30 23.58 -3.27
N LEU A 75 -13.03 22.69 -2.32
CA LEU A 75 -13.25 21.25 -2.49
C LEU A 75 -14.72 20.93 -2.70
N ALA A 76 -15.63 21.56 -1.95
CA ALA A 76 -17.07 21.42 -2.15
C ALA A 76 -17.49 21.82 -3.58
N GLU A 77 -17.03 22.98 -4.07
CA GLU A 77 -17.29 23.45 -5.43
C GLU A 77 -16.77 22.47 -6.50
N LEU A 78 -15.55 21.97 -6.34
CA LEU A 78 -14.91 21.11 -7.33
C LEU A 78 -15.51 19.70 -7.38
N THR A 79 -15.96 19.16 -6.23
CA THR A 79 -16.32 17.74 -6.11
C THR A 79 -17.82 17.49 -5.96
N GLY A 80 -18.60 18.54 -5.67
CA GLY A 80 -20.03 18.42 -5.36
C GLY A 80 -20.31 17.83 -3.97
N ALA A 81 -19.29 17.65 -3.11
CA ALA A 81 -19.47 17.30 -1.71
C ALA A 81 -19.99 18.51 -0.90
N GLU A 82 -20.63 18.30 0.25
CA GLU A 82 -21.05 19.40 1.12
C GLU A 82 -19.87 20.23 1.63
N TRP A 83 -18.72 19.53 1.92
CA TRP A 83 -17.49 20.15 2.40
C TRP A 83 -16.29 19.23 2.18
N GLY A 84 -15.09 19.79 2.32
CA GLY A 84 -13.85 19.03 2.26
C GLY A 84 -12.78 19.57 3.20
N MET A 85 -11.79 18.73 3.51
CA MET A 85 -10.52 19.14 4.13
C MET A 85 -9.34 18.39 3.52
N VAL A 86 -8.18 19.02 3.52
CA VAL A 86 -6.91 18.35 3.20
C VAL A 86 -6.32 17.76 4.45
N SER A 87 -5.94 16.50 4.39
CA SER A 87 -5.32 15.73 5.49
C SER A 87 -3.90 15.29 5.11
N SER A 88 -3.13 14.81 6.09
CA SER A 88 -1.81 14.23 5.80
C SER A 88 -1.93 12.77 5.30
N GLY A 89 -2.56 12.61 4.13
CA GLY A 89 -2.88 11.33 3.50
C GLY A 89 -4.25 10.77 3.90
N CYS A 90 -4.71 9.73 3.16
CA CYS A 90 -6.02 9.12 3.41
C CYS A 90 -6.09 8.42 4.78
N ALA A 91 -5.01 7.80 5.25
CA ALA A 91 -4.98 7.20 6.58
C ALA A 91 -5.25 8.24 7.68
N ALA A 92 -4.67 9.43 7.56
CA ALA A 92 -4.99 10.55 8.45
C ALA A 92 -6.44 11.00 8.31
N ALA A 93 -6.99 11.04 7.08
CA ALA A 93 -8.41 11.33 6.86
C ALA A 93 -9.33 10.36 7.62
N MET A 94 -9.00 9.07 7.63
CA MET A 94 -9.73 8.06 8.40
C MET A 94 -9.65 8.31 9.91
N SER A 95 -8.46 8.62 10.43
CA SER A 95 -8.28 8.98 11.84
C SER A 95 -9.07 10.23 12.22
N HIS A 96 -9.03 11.28 11.40
CA HIS A 96 -9.80 12.51 11.60
C HIS A 96 -11.32 12.25 11.56
N ALA A 97 -11.79 11.48 10.58
CA ALA A 97 -13.20 11.10 10.46
C ALA A 97 -13.68 10.31 11.68
N THR A 98 -12.88 9.34 12.14
CA THR A 98 -13.18 8.55 13.31
C THR A 98 -13.26 9.43 14.57
N ALA A 99 -12.28 10.29 14.79
CA ALA A 99 -12.25 11.22 15.92
C ALA A 99 -13.46 12.18 15.89
N ALA A 100 -13.84 12.68 14.70
CA ALA A 100 -15.04 13.49 14.53
C ALA A 100 -16.33 12.74 14.88
N CYS A 101 -16.46 11.49 14.44
CA CYS A 101 -17.63 10.66 14.76
C CYS A 101 -17.71 10.27 16.24
N VAL A 102 -16.57 10.19 16.93
CA VAL A 102 -16.49 9.87 18.37
C VAL A 102 -16.75 11.10 19.23
N ALA A 103 -16.14 12.26 18.91
CA ALA A 103 -16.13 13.45 19.78
C ALA A 103 -17.03 14.59 19.26
N GLY A 104 -17.42 14.61 17.99
CA GLY A 104 -18.32 15.63 17.43
C GLY A 104 -17.83 17.07 17.59
N GLY A 105 -16.54 17.30 17.75
CA GLY A 105 -15.99 18.65 18.01
C GLY A 105 -16.12 19.12 19.46
N ASN A 106 -16.57 18.27 20.39
CA ASN A 106 -16.66 18.58 21.80
C ASN A 106 -15.25 18.58 22.45
N PRO A 107 -14.76 19.70 23.03
CA PRO A 107 -13.42 19.79 23.57
C PRO A 107 -13.17 18.85 24.76
N ASP A 108 -14.17 18.58 25.60
CA ASP A 108 -14.03 17.66 26.73
C ASP A 108 -13.76 16.22 26.30
N LEU A 109 -14.30 15.81 25.15
CA LEU A 109 -14.05 14.54 24.53
C LEU A 109 -12.76 14.55 23.70
N HIS A 110 -12.55 15.63 22.94
CA HIS A 110 -11.39 15.81 22.05
C HIS A 110 -10.05 15.57 22.79
N VAL A 111 -9.87 16.18 23.98
CA VAL A 111 -8.62 16.09 24.74
C VAL A 111 -8.34 14.73 25.36
N ARG A 112 -9.34 13.84 25.39
CA ARG A 112 -9.22 12.50 25.99
C ARG A 112 -8.85 11.41 24.99
N ILE A 113 -9.11 11.60 23.71
CA ILE A 113 -8.74 10.63 22.67
C ILE A 113 -7.22 10.38 22.75
N PRO A 114 -6.74 9.12 22.78
CA PRO A 114 -7.45 7.87 22.47
C PRO A 114 -8.05 7.10 23.66
N ASP A 115 -8.13 7.65 24.85
CA ASP A 115 -8.80 7.00 25.97
C ASP A 115 -10.30 7.27 25.92
N LEU A 116 -11.04 6.32 25.39
CA LEU A 116 -12.50 6.43 25.18
C LEU A 116 -13.33 5.92 26.35
N ARG A 117 -12.75 5.72 27.54
CA ARG A 117 -13.53 5.32 28.73
C ARG A 117 -14.56 6.39 29.09
N GLY A 118 -15.82 5.97 29.19
CA GLY A 118 -16.95 6.85 29.45
C GLY A 118 -17.55 7.56 28.22
N PHE A 119 -17.00 7.37 27.03
CA PHE A 119 -17.60 7.89 25.80
C PHE A 119 -18.86 7.13 25.41
N ARG A 120 -19.85 7.88 24.93
CA ARG A 120 -21.07 7.28 24.37
C ARG A 120 -20.81 6.61 23.02
N LYS A 121 -19.90 7.15 22.21
CA LYS A 121 -19.50 6.68 20.90
C LYS A 121 -18.08 6.16 20.99
N SER A 122 -17.90 4.84 20.89
CA SER A 122 -16.59 4.20 21.10
C SER A 122 -16.40 2.95 20.23
N GLU A 123 -17.35 2.65 19.36
CA GLU A 123 -17.31 1.46 18.50
C GLU A 123 -17.39 1.86 17.02
N VAL A 124 -16.64 1.17 16.18
CA VAL A 124 -16.71 1.29 14.73
C VAL A 124 -17.03 -0.07 14.15
N ILE A 125 -18.10 -0.14 13.36
CA ILE A 125 -18.47 -1.38 12.66
C ILE A 125 -17.69 -1.45 11.35
N ILE A 126 -17.10 -2.61 11.07
CA ILE A 126 -16.37 -2.88 9.82
C ILE A 126 -16.86 -4.21 9.25
N PRO A 127 -17.41 -4.24 8.03
CA PRO A 127 -17.65 -5.50 7.33
C PRO A 127 -16.34 -6.30 7.16
N GLY A 128 -16.39 -7.59 7.40
CA GLY A 128 -15.17 -8.43 7.37
C GLY A 128 -14.39 -8.33 6.05
N HIS A 129 -15.09 -8.17 4.92
CA HIS A 129 -14.44 -7.96 3.61
C HIS A 129 -13.82 -6.55 3.44
N SER A 130 -14.08 -5.62 4.36
CA SER A 130 -13.49 -4.28 4.42
C SER A 130 -12.31 -4.21 5.40
N ARG A 131 -12.05 -5.27 6.19
CA ARG A 131 -10.89 -5.33 7.08
C ARG A 131 -9.60 -5.34 6.26
N ASN A 132 -8.67 -4.48 6.63
CA ASN A 132 -7.37 -4.34 5.96
C ASN A 132 -6.35 -3.68 6.90
N VAL A 133 -5.07 -3.66 6.50
CA VAL A 133 -3.97 -3.09 7.30
C VAL A 133 -4.16 -1.61 7.64
N TYR A 134 -4.88 -0.85 6.81
CA TYR A 134 -5.10 0.58 7.02
C TYR A 134 -6.16 0.89 8.08
N ASP A 135 -6.96 -0.09 8.53
CA ASP A 135 -7.90 0.12 9.63
C ASP A 135 -7.17 0.41 10.96
N ALA A 136 -5.84 0.23 10.99
CA ALA A 136 -4.97 0.72 12.06
C ALA A 136 -5.17 2.22 12.33
N ALA A 137 -5.44 3.02 11.30
CA ALA A 137 -5.72 4.46 11.44
C ALA A 137 -7.02 4.74 12.23
N ILE A 138 -8.00 3.85 12.12
CA ILE A 138 -9.27 3.88 12.88
C ILE A 138 -9.03 3.40 14.30
N ARG A 139 -8.36 2.25 14.46
CA ARG A 139 -8.05 1.66 15.77
C ARG A 139 -7.19 2.58 16.65
N ALA A 140 -6.30 3.36 16.04
CA ALA A 140 -5.44 4.31 16.74
C ALA A 140 -6.22 5.40 17.49
N VAL A 141 -7.47 5.67 17.12
CA VAL A 141 -8.36 6.61 17.85
C VAL A 141 -8.83 6.02 19.20
N GLY A 142 -8.62 4.72 19.42
CA GLY A 142 -9.02 4.04 20.66
C GLY A 142 -10.38 3.33 20.57
N VAL A 143 -11.00 3.29 19.41
CA VAL A 143 -12.29 2.62 19.20
C VAL A 143 -12.17 1.10 19.22
N THR A 144 -13.24 0.44 19.67
CA THR A 144 -13.42 -1.00 19.51
C THR A 144 -13.97 -1.30 18.12
N ILE A 145 -13.37 -2.24 17.41
CA ILE A 145 -13.88 -2.70 16.13
C ILE A 145 -14.93 -3.80 16.37
N VAL A 146 -16.11 -3.61 15.77
CA VAL A 146 -17.18 -4.61 15.71
C VAL A 146 -17.28 -5.09 14.27
N GLU A 147 -17.10 -6.38 14.04
CA GLU A 147 -17.19 -6.97 12.71
C GLU A 147 -18.63 -7.43 12.44
N ALA A 148 -19.15 -7.16 11.24
CA ALA A 148 -20.48 -7.59 10.79
C ALA A 148 -20.41 -8.01 9.32
N ASN A 149 -20.83 -9.24 9.01
CA ASN A 149 -20.66 -9.87 7.70
C ASN A 149 -21.97 -10.06 6.93
N THR A 150 -23.10 -9.88 7.60
CA THR A 150 -24.44 -9.95 7.01
C THR A 150 -25.26 -8.71 7.36
N PRO A 151 -26.33 -8.41 6.60
CA PRO A 151 -27.25 -7.33 6.94
C PRO A 151 -27.85 -7.44 8.35
N GLU A 152 -28.16 -8.65 8.77
CA GLU A 152 -28.74 -8.96 10.09
C GLU A 152 -27.70 -8.67 11.20
N GLU A 153 -26.47 -9.15 11.02
CA GLU A 153 -25.37 -8.85 11.94
C GLU A 153 -25.11 -7.34 12.03
N LEU A 154 -25.12 -6.63 10.89
CA LEU A 154 -24.95 -5.18 10.84
C LEU A 154 -26.06 -4.47 11.60
N ALA A 155 -27.33 -4.85 11.37
CA ALA A 155 -28.46 -4.27 12.06
C ALA A 155 -28.41 -4.49 13.59
N LEU A 156 -27.96 -5.66 14.03
CA LEU A 156 -27.79 -5.99 15.45
C LEU A 156 -26.59 -5.27 16.08
N ALA A 157 -25.53 -5.04 15.31
CA ALA A 157 -24.31 -4.37 15.78
C ALA A 157 -24.50 -2.85 15.97
N ILE A 158 -25.45 -2.24 15.24
CA ILE A 158 -25.73 -0.82 15.40
C ILE A 158 -26.39 -0.56 16.76
N GLY A 159 -25.72 0.22 17.60
CA GLY A 159 -26.17 0.56 18.94
C GLY A 159 -25.76 1.95 19.41
N PRO A 160 -26.06 2.30 20.66
CA PRO A 160 -25.71 3.61 21.22
C PRO A 160 -24.22 3.94 21.18
N LYS A 161 -23.36 2.92 21.22
CA LYS A 161 -21.90 3.06 21.16
C LYS A 161 -21.34 3.20 19.75
N THR A 162 -22.13 2.91 18.71
CA THR A 162 -21.66 2.97 17.32
C THR A 162 -21.35 4.41 16.92
N ALA A 163 -20.10 4.70 16.64
CA ALA A 163 -19.63 6.00 16.18
C ALA A 163 -19.80 6.15 14.66
N MET A 164 -19.40 5.13 13.90
CA MET A 164 -19.54 5.08 12.45
C MET A 164 -19.42 3.64 11.93
N ILE A 165 -19.73 3.47 10.64
CA ILE A 165 -19.40 2.28 9.86
C ILE A 165 -18.25 2.64 8.92
N TYR A 166 -17.24 1.78 8.82
CA TYR A 166 -16.16 1.94 7.86
C TYR A 166 -16.29 0.92 6.73
N VAL A 167 -16.09 1.38 5.50
CA VAL A 167 -16.13 0.57 4.29
C VAL A 167 -14.88 0.83 3.47
N PHE A 168 -14.13 -0.22 3.17
CA PHE A 168 -13.00 -0.15 2.25
C PHE A 168 -13.49 -0.29 0.81
N ALA A 169 -13.27 0.73 -0.02
CA ALA A 169 -13.70 0.73 -1.40
C ALA A 169 -12.99 -0.37 -2.21
N ASN A 170 -13.79 -1.33 -2.67
CA ASN A 170 -13.38 -2.44 -3.51
C ASN A 170 -14.60 -3.01 -4.26
N PRO A 171 -14.43 -3.83 -5.32
CA PRO A 171 -15.55 -4.37 -6.08
C PRO A 171 -16.60 -5.14 -5.29
N ARG A 172 -16.26 -5.73 -4.12
CA ARG A 172 -17.23 -6.42 -3.26
C ARG A 172 -18.25 -5.48 -2.62
N ASN A 173 -17.95 -4.18 -2.57
CA ASN A 173 -18.87 -3.16 -2.06
C ASN A 173 -19.76 -2.56 -3.15
N ASP A 174 -19.65 -3.04 -4.39
CA ASP A 174 -20.43 -2.52 -5.51
C ASP A 174 -21.77 -3.25 -5.70
N SER A 175 -21.91 -4.43 -5.12
CA SER A 175 -23.13 -5.24 -5.23
C SER A 175 -23.29 -6.22 -4.08
N GLY A 176 -24.46 -6.84 -3.98
CA GLY A 176 -24.77 -7.84 -2.96
C GLY A 176 -25.31 -7.27 -1.66
N PRO A 177 -25.59 -8.17 -0.69
CA PRO A 177 -26.30 -7.81 0.54
C PRO A 177 -25.53 -6.89 1.48
N MET A 178 -24.19 -6.81 1.33
CA MET A 178 -23.32 -5.91 2.08
C MET A 178 -22.67 -4.87 1.16
N SER A 179 -23.35 -4.50 0.06
CA SER A 179 -22.96 -3.34 -0.77
C SER A 179 -23.07 -2.03 0.00
N LEU A 180 -22.39 -0.99 -0.46
CA LEU A 180 -22.42 0.32 0.18
C LEU A 180 -23.85 0.84 0.32
N GLU A 181 -24.68 0.67 -0.70
CA GLU A 181 -26.10 1.07 -0.65
C GLU A 181 -26.91 0.29 0.38
N ALA A 182 -26.71 -1.02 0.46
CA ALA A 182 -27.39 -1.86 1.44
C ALA A 182 -26.98 -1.46 2.86
N ILE A 183 -25.69 -1.25 3.10
CA ILE A 183 -25.17 -0.74 4.38
C ILE A 183 -25.78 0.62 4.71
N ALA A 184 -25.86 1.53 3.72
CA ALA A 184 -26.43 2.86 3.90
C ALA A 184 -27.93 2.83 4.25
N GLN A 185 -28.69 1.92 3.65
CA GLN A 185 -30.11 1.73 3.98
C GLN A 185 -30.31 1.28 5.43
N ILE A 186 -29.44 0.37 5.93
CA ILE A 186 -29.50 -0.11 7.32
C ILE A 186 -29.04 0.98 8.30
N ALA A 187 -27.98 1.74 7.97
CA ALA A 187 -27.41 2.74 8.86
C ALA A 187 -28.26 4.01 8.99
N LYS A 188 -28.97 4.39 7.91
CA LYS A 188 -29.72 5.66 7.80
C LYS A 188 -30.76 5.87 8.90
N PRO A 189 -31.63 4.89 9.26
CA PRO A 189 -32.62 5.07 10.34
C PRO A 189 -32.00 5.36 11.70
N HIS A 190 -30.74 4.96 11.90
CA HIS A 190 -29.99 5.12 13.15
C HIS A 190 -29.12 6.38 13.15
N GLY A 191 -29.05 7.11 12.03
CA GLY A 191 -28.21 8.29 11.90
C GLY A 191 -26.69 8.00 12.02
N VAL A 192 -26.28 6.75 11.78
CA VAL A 192 -24.88 6.33 11.89
C VAL A 192 -24.12 6.72 10.62
N PRO A 193 -23.03 7.52 10.73
CA PRO A 193 -22.23 7.92 9.58
C PRO A 193 -21.51 6.72 8.95
N ILE A 194 -21.29 6.80 7.63
CA ILE A 194 -20.48 5.82 6.88
C ILE A 194 -19.27 6.51 6.31
N MET A 195 -18.07 6.03 6.64
CA MET A 195 -16.80 6.46 6.07
C MET A 195 -16.32 5.46 5.03
N VAL A 196 -16.09 5.93 3.80
CA VAL A 196 -15.50 5.11 2.71
C VAL A 196 -14.04 5.47 2.53
N ASP A 197 -13.18 4.47 2.61
CA ASP A 197 -11.77 4.57 2.21
C ASP A 197 -11.63 4.28 0.72
N ALA A 198 -11.53 5.33 -0.07
CA ALA A 198 -11.28 5.29 -1.51
C ALA A 198 -9.84 5.71 -1.87
N ALA A 199 -8.89 5.48 -0.98
CA ALA A 199 -7.49 5.93 -1.13
C ALA A 199 -6.86 5.54 -2.47
N ALA A 200 -7.21 4.39 -3.03
CA ALA A 200 -6.66 3.85 -4.26
C ALA A 200 -7.63 3.92 -5.44
N GLU A 201 -8.69 4.70 -5.33
CA GLU A 201 -9.66 4.87 -6.42
C GLU A 201 -9.51 6.22 -7.13
N ILE A 202 -10.13 6.31 -8.31
CA ILE A 202 -10.32 7.58 -9.02
C ILE A 202 -11.37 8.41 -8.32
N LEU A 203 -11.16 9.72 -8.24
CA LEU A 203 -12.16 10.65 -7.77
C LEU A 203 -13.20 10.89 -8.88
N THR A 204 -14.44 10.46 -8.66
CA THR A 204 -15.57 10.75 -9.55
C THR A 204 -16.25 12.06 -9.16
N VAL A 205 -16.79 12.78 -10.14
CA VAL A 205 -17.59 13.99 -9.89
C VAL A 205 -18.87 13.92 -10.72
N PRO A 206 -20.05 13.89 -10.07
CA PRO A 206 -20.29 13.82 -8.61
C PRO A 206 -19.66 12.59 -7.98
N ASN A 207 -19.36 12.70 -6.68
CA ASN A 207 -18.70 11.59 -5.97
C ASN A 207 -19.65 10.40 -5.81
N ILE A 208 -19.30 9.27 -6.41
CA ILE A 208 -20.14 8.07 -6.45
C ILE A 208 -20.41 7.49 -5.06
N HIS A 209 -19.44 7.51 -4.16
CA HIS A 209 -19.63 6.94 -2.82
C HIS A 209 -20.61 7.77 -2.00
N LEU A 210 -20.54 9.12 -2.11
CA LEU A 210 -21.51 10.01 -1.45
C LEU A 210 -22.91 9.82 -2.04
N GLN A 211 -23.03 9.64 -3.38
CA GLN A 211 -24.32 9.34 -4.02
C GLN A 211 -24.91 8.00 -3.57
N ARG A 212 -24.06 7.02 -3.27
CA ARG A 212 -24.45 5.68 -2.78
C ARG A 212 -24.73 5.62 -1.28
N GLY A 213 -24.68 6.77 -0.59
CA GLY A 213 -25.06 6.90 0.81
C GLY A 213 -23.90 6.96 1.81
N ALA A 214 -22.65 7.03 1.36
CA ALA A 214 -21.54 7.37 2.25
C ALA A 214 -21.74 8.78 2.83
N THR A 215 -21.35 8.95 4.09
CA THR A 215 -21.37 10.26 4.77
C THR A 215 -20.06 10.99 4.55
N LEU A 216 -18.97 10.24 4.54
CA LEU A 216 -17.60 10.71 4.37
C LEU A 216 -16.86 9.79 3.38
N VAL A 217 -15.94 10.36 2.61
CA VAL A 217 -15.05 9.61 1.73
C VAL A 217 -13.64 10.18 1.76
N GLY A 218 -12.64 9.30 1.82
CA GLY A 218 -11.23 9.67 1.83
C GLY A 218 -10.48 9.25 0.57
N TYR A 219 -9.61 10.14 0.06
CA TYR A 219 -8.71 9.87 -1.06
C TYR A 219 -7.26 10.19 -0.72
N SER A 220 -6.32 9.44 -1.32
CA SER A 220 -4.89 9.73 -1.20
C SER A 220 -4.40 10.62 -2.33
N GLY A 221 -3.69 11.70 -2.00
CA GLY A 221 -3.13 12.63 -2.98
C GLY A 221 -1.98 12.07 -3.79
N GLY A 222 -1.13 11.25 -3.15
CA GLY A 222 0.07 10.66 -3.75
C GLY A 222 -0.18 9.43 -4.63
N LYS A 223 -1.38 9.29 -5.18
CA LYS A 223 -1.76 8.21 -6.10
C LYS A 223 -2.13 8.76 -7.47
N ILE A 224 -3.22 8.31 -8.07
CA ILE A 224 -3.62 8.73 -9.43
C ILE A 224 -3.89 10.24 -9.55
N LEU A 225 -4.25 10.89 -8.45
CA LEU A 225 -4.44 12.34 -8.41
C LEU A 225 -3.15 13.13 -8.63
N ARG A 226 -1.98 12.50 -8.43
CA ARG A 226 -0.65 13.09 -8.63
C ARG A 226 -0.44 14.41 -7.88
N GLY A 227 -1.06 14.49 -6.70
CA GLY A 227 -0.85 15.54 -5.71
C GLY A 227 0.32 15.22 -4.77
N PRO A 228 0.47 15.99 -3.69
CA PRO A 228 1.53 15.76 -2.71
C PRO A 228 1.44 14.36 -2.11
N GLN A 229 2.58 13.69 -1.99
CA GLN A 229 2.67 12.32 -1.46
C GLN A 229 2.14 12.22 -0.02
N SER A 230 2.38 13.25 0.77
CA SER A 230 1.94 13.36 2.17
C SER A 230 0.58 14.03 2.33
N ALA A 231 -0.22 14.16 1.26
CA ALA A 231 -1.56 14.74 1.35
C ALA A 231 -2.65 13.74 0.95
N GLY A 232 -3.85 14.01 1.42
CA GLY A 232 -5.10 13.37 1.05
C GLY A 232 -6.26 14.32 1.27
N VAL A 233 -7.46 13.88 0.96
CA VAL A 233 -8.68 14.66 1.23
C VAL A 233 -9.71 13.81 1.94
N LEU A 234 -10.46 14.47 2.81
CA LEU A 234 -11.72 14.00 3.39
C LEU A 234 -12.83 14.85 2.81
N LEU A 235 -13.82 14.24 2.19
CA LEU A 235 -14.98 14.89 1.58
C LEU A 235 -16.26 14.35 2.22
N GLY A 236 -17.32 15.15 2.28
CA GLY A 236 -18.64 14.70 2.69
C GLY A 236 -19.38 15.70 3.53
N ARG A 237 -20.11 15.23 4.52
CA ARG A 237 -21.01 16.01 5.36
C ARG A 237 -20.27 17.11 6.13
N LYS A 238 -20.73 18.34 5.96
CA LYS A 238 -20.01 19.54 6.39
C LYS A 238 -19.71 19.60 7.89
N ASP A 239 -20.67 19.23 8.73
CA ASP A 239 -20.50 19.24 10.19
C ASP A 239 -19.42 18.27 10.65
N LEU A 240 -19.36 17.05 10.08
CA LEU A 240 -18.35 16.05 10.42
C LEU A 240 -16.97 16.42 9.87
N VAL A 241 -16.89 16.97 8.64
CA VAL A 241 -15.59 17.41 8.10
C VAL A 241 -15.03 18.58 8.91
N LYS A 242 -15.88 19.52 9.34
CA LYS A 242 -15.46 20.62 10.25
C LYS A 242 -15.05 20.10 11.63
N ALA A 243 -15.79 19.15 12.19
CA ALA A 243 -15.39 18.49 13.43
C ALA A 243 -14.04 17.72 13.27
N ALA A 244 -13.81 17.09 12.12
CA ALA A 244 -12.55 16.43 11.79
C ALA A 244 -11.37 17.42 11.77
N TRP A 245 -11.56 18.62 11.24
CA TRP A 245 -10.55 19.67 11.22
C TRP A 245 -10.14 20.12 12.62
N ILE A 246 -11.07 20.21 13.58
CA ILE A 246 -10.76 20.57 14.98
C ILE A 246 -9.77 19.59 15.63
N HIS A 247 -9.74 18.33 15.18
CA HIS A 247 -8.75 17.35 15.65
C HIS A 247 -7.38 17.50 15.00
N SER A 248 -7.26 18.27 13.90
CA SER A 248 -6.00 18.46 13.16
C SER A 248 -5.17 19.63 13.72
N ALA A 249 -3.93 19.76 13.28
CA ALA A 249 -3.15 20.97 13.46
C ALA A 249 -3.82 22.15 12.71
N PRO A 250 -3.87 23.38 13.26
CA PRO A 250 -3.04 23.90 14.36
C PRO A 250 -3.53 23.55 15.78
N HIS A 251 -4.70 22.94 15.93
CA HIS A 251 -5.25 22.58 17.23
C HIS A 251 -4.40 21.53 17.95
N HIS A 252 -4.50 21.50 19.29
CA HIS A 252 -3.79 20.57 20.13
C HIS A 252 -4.70 19.43 20.58
N GLY A 253 -4.68 18.33 19.86
CA GLY A 253 -5.48 17.16 20.14
C GLY A 253 -4.86 15.91 19.52
N TYR A 254 -5.65 14.87 19.41
CA TYR A 254 -5.22 13.57 18.93
C TYR A 254 -4.44 13.65 17.61
N ALA A 255 -5.02 14.28 16.62
CA ALA A 255 -4.45 14.33 15.27
C ALA A 255 -3.47 15.51 15.05
N ARG A 256 -3.01 16.16 16.11
CA ARG A 256 -1.96 17.20 16.03
C ARG A 256 -0.69 16.68 15.35
N ALA A 257 -0.38 15.41 15.56
CA ALA A 257 0.75 14.74 14.93
C ALA A 257 0.57 14.53 13.41
N MET A 258 -0.66 14.65 12.89
CA MET A 258 -1.01 14.49 11.47
C MET A 258 -1.10 15.84 10.75
N LYS A 259 -0.17 16.74 11.07
CA LYS A 259 -0.12 18.09 10.50
C LYS A 259 0.08 18.05 8.98
N VAL A 260 -0.72 18.86 8.27
CA VAL A 260 -0.53 19.16 6.86
C VAL A 260 -0.11 20.64 6.72
N GLY A 261 0.87 20.93 5.89
CA GLY A 261 1.36 22.29 5.66
C GLY A 261 0.54 23.03 4.61
N ARG A 262 0.69 24.36 4.55
CA ARG A 262 0.01 25.20 3.55
C ARG A 262 0.36 24.78 2.12
N GLU A 263 1.59 24.40 1.88
CA GLU A 263 2.09 23.94 0.59
C GLU A 263 1.42 22.64 0.13
N GLU A 264 1.18 21.70 1.04
CA GLU A 264 0.44 20.48 0.75
C GLU A 264 -1.05 20.78 0.51
N VAL A 265 -1.65 21.69 1.30
CA VAL A 265 -3.05 22.10 1.10
C VAL A 265 -3.25 22.69 -0.28
N VAL A 266 -2.41 23.68 -0.66
CA VAL A 266 -2.49 24.32 -1.98
C VAL A 266 -2.18 23.32 -3.10
N GLY A 267 -1.15 22.50 -2.93
CA GLY A 267 -0.78 21.46 -3.89
C GLY A 267 -1.91 20.46 -4.12
N MET A 268 -2.59 20.04 -3.06
CA MET A 268 -3.71 19.11 -3.17
C MET A 268 -4.93 19.72 -3.87
N LEU A 269 -5.25 20.98 -3.59
CA LEU A 269 -6.30 21.70 -4.30
C LEU A 269 -6.03 21.78 -5.80
N VAL A 270 -4.80 22.13 -6.19
CA VAL A 270 -4.42 22.18 -7.61
C VAL A 270 -4.50 20.79 -8.25
N ALA A 271 -4.08 19.73 -7.53
CA ALA A 271 -4.18 18.37 -8.04
C ALA A 271 -5.63 17.96 -8.30
N ILE A 272 -6.55 18.27 -7.39
CA ILE A 272 -7.98 17.99 -7.56
C ILE A 272 -8.57 18.82 -8.69
N GLU A 273 -8.25 20.12 -8.78
CA GLU A 273 -8.72 20.96 -9.86
C GLU A 273 -8.25 20.45 -11.23
N ARG A 274 -6.99 20.04 -11.34
CA ARG A 274 -6.45 19.42 -12.57
C ARG A 274 -7.12 18.08 -12.87
N TRP A 275 -7.43 17.30 -11.84
CA TRP A 275 -8.18 16.07 -12.01
C TRP A 275 -9.59 16.31 -12.55
N VAL A 276 -10.33 17.24 -11.96
CA VAL A 276 -11.73 17.52 -12.31
C VAL A 276 -11.85 18.19 -13.68
N LYS A 277 -10.96 19.14 -14.00
CA LYS A 277 -11.01 19.93 -15.24
C LYS A 277 -10.19 19.35 -16.38
N GLY A 278 -9.35 18.33 -16.13
CA GLY A 278 -8.45 17.77 -17.13
C GLY A 278 -9.14 16.85 -18.12
N ASP A 279 -8.57 16.74 -19.32
CA ASP A 279 -8.99 15.77 -20.32
C ASP A 279 -8.45 14.36 -19.98
N ARG A 280 -9.28 13.59 -19.27
CA ARG A 280 -8.93 12.21 -18.84
C ARG A 280 -8.83 11.27 -20.03
N ALA A 281 -9.58 11.50 -21.11
CA ALA A 281 -9.51 10.67 -22.31
C ALA A 281 -8.18 10.86 -23.04
N ALA A 282 -7.75 12.10 -23.21
CA ALA A 282 -6.45 12.41 -23.82
C ALA A 282 -5.29 11.87 -22.97
N GLU A 283 -5.36 11.98 -21.65
CA GLU A 283 -4.35 11.42 -20.75
C GLU A 283 -4.27 9.89 -20.85
N TRP A 284 -5.42 9.22 -20.84
CA TRP A 284 -5.50 7.77 -21.03
C TRP A 284 -4.91 7.34 -22.37
N ALA A 285 -5.27 8.05 -23.47
CA ALA A 285 -4.73 7.76 -24.79
C ALA A 285 -3.20 7.91 -24.86
N ALA A 286 -2.66 8.90 -24.16
CA ALA A 286 -1.20 9.06 -24.05
C ALA A 286 -0.54 7.89 -23.32
N TRP A 287 -1.11 7.41 -22.22
CA TRP A 287 -0.63 6.24 -21.49
C TRP A 287 -0.73 4.96 -22.32
N VAL A 288 -1.80 4.79 -23.12
CA VAL A 288 -1.95 3.66 -24.06
C VAL A 288 -0.83 3.68 -25.09
N LYS A 289 -0.53 4.85 -25.68
CA LYS A 289 0.61 4.99 -26.63
C LYS A 289 1.94 4.57 -26.02
N GLN A 290 2.22 4.98 -24.79
CA GLN A 290 3.42 4.54 -24.08
C GLN A 290 3.45 3.01 -23.90
N ALA A 291 2.32 2.43 -23.56
CA ALA A 291 2.18 0.98 -23.39
C ALA A 291 2.39 0.21 -24.71
N GLU A 292 1.90 0.75 -25.83
CA GLU A 292 2.09 0.19 -27.16
C GLU A 292 3.57 0.15 -27.58
N VAL A 293 4.34 1.20 -27.26
CA VAL A 293 5.80 1.24 -27.53
C VAL A 293 6.50 0.11 -26.79
N ILE A 294 6.15 -0.12 -25.51
CA ILE A 294 6.77 -1.18 -24.70
C ILE A 294 6.35 -2.58 -25.22
N ALA A 295 5.07 -2.77 -25.52
CA ALA A 295 4.56 -4.04 -26.05
C ALA A 295 5.22 -4.41 -27.38
N ALA A 296 5.25 -3.47 -28.33
CA ALA A 296 5.86 -3.68 -29.64
C ALA A 296 7.36 -4.00 -29.58
N ALA A 297 8.08 -3.45 -28.61
CA ALA A 297 9.49 -3.75 -28.40
C ALA A 297 9.70 -5.16 -27.84
N ALA A 298 8.84 -5.61 -26.93
CA ALA A 298 8.89 -6.95 -26.35
C ALA A 298 8.60 -8.04 -27.41
N GLU A 299 7.60 -7.82 -28.26
CA GLU A 299 7.19 -8.77 -29.31
C GLU A 299 8.21 -8.96 -30.42
N LYS A 300 9.25 -8.08 -30.51
CA LYS A 300 10.39 -8.31 -31.41
C LYS A 300 11.28 -9.46 -30.96
N VAL A 301 11.11 -9.95 -29.75
CA VAL A 301 11.87 -11.08 -29.22
C VAL A 301 11.11 -12.37 -29.51
N ALA A 302 11.76 -13.30 -30.21
CA ALA A 302 11.14 -14.58 -30.58
C ALA A 302 10.65 -15.35 -29.33
N GLY A 303 9.40 -15.82 -29.34
CA GLY A 303 8.79 -16.55 -28.23
C GLY A 303 8.25 -15.66 -27.10
N VAL A 304 8.24 -14.35 -27.27
CA VAL A 304 7.64 -13.39 -26.34
C VAL A 304 6.32 -12.88 -26.92
N THR A 305 5.31 -12.80 -26.06
CA THR A 305 4.00 -12.20 -26.38
C THR A 305 3.68 -11.07 -25.42
N ALA A 306 3.00 -10.04 -25.91
CA ALA A 306 2.56 -8.93 -25.08
C ALA A 306 1.04 -8.77 -25.17
N VAL A 307 0.38 -8.75 -24.02
CA VAL A 307 -1.05 -8.47 -23.92
C VAL A 307 -1.22 -7.08 -23.34
N LEU A 308 -1.85 -6.19 -24.10
CA LEU A 308 -2.13 -4.82 -23.70
C LEU A 308 -3.59 -4.66 -23.32
N ALA A 309 -3.84 -4.36 -22.05
CA ALA A 309 -5.15 -3.91 -21.58
C ALA A 309 -5.28 -2.39 -21.87
N ARG A 310 -6.04 -2.06 -22.92
CA ARG A 310 -6.23 -0.67 -23.41
C ARG A 310 -7.39 0.02 -22.75
N GLU A 311 -8.46 -0.72 -22.49
CA GLU A 311 -9.67 -0.14 -21.94
C GLU A 311 -9.54 0.11 -20.44
N PRO A 312 -10.15 1.19 -19.91
CA PRO A 312 -10.28 1.37 -18.48
C PRO A 312 -11.01 0.17 -17.86
N TRP A 313 -10.51 -0.31 -16.71
CA TRP A 313 -11.22 -1.34 -15.96
C TRP A 313 -12.62 -0.86 -15.56
N GLU A 314 -13.55 -1.76 -15.37
CA GLU A 314 -14.87 -1.45 -14.83
C GLU A 314 -14.79 -0.96 -13.38
N ASP A 315 -13.81 -1.48 -12.60
CA ASP A 315 -13.56 -1.00 -11.25
C ASP A 315 -12.92 0.40 -11.25
N ARG A 316 -12.99 1.08 -10.12
CA ARG A 316 -12.49 2.45 -9.94
C ARG A 316 -11.05 2.54 -9.45
N SER A 317 -10.42 1.40 -9.18
CA SER A 317 -9.08 1.38 -8.57
C SER A 317 -8.01 1.91 -9.52
N ASN A 318 -7.05 2.65 -8.99
CA ASN A 318 -5.85 3.25 -9.64
C ASN A 318 -5.63 2.80 -11.09
N ARG A 319 -6.47 3.30 -12.01
CA ARG A 319 -6.51 2.86 -13.41
C ARG A 319 -5.24 3.24 -14.15
N SER A 320 -4.72 2.30 -14.91
CA SER A 320 -3.60 2.50 -15.84
C SER A 320 -3.66 1.45 -16.92
N PRO A 321 -3.33 1.78 -18.17
CA PRO A 321 -3.05 0.76 -19.17
C PRO A 321 -1.98 -0.18 -18.64
N ARG A 322 -2.14 -1.47 -18.94
CA ARG A 322 -1.21 -2.52 -18.45
C ARG A 322 -0.70 -3.33 -19.61
N VAL A 323 0.60 -3.51 -19.67
CA VAL A 323 1.26 -4.44 -20.57
C VAL A 323 1.67 -5.66 -19.76
N THR A 324 1.16 -6.84 -20.14
CA THR A 324 1.61 -8.13 -19.60
C THR A 324 2.45 -8.82 -20.66
N ILE A 325 3.73 -8.99 -20.40
CA ILE A 325 4.71 -9.63 -21.30
C ILE A 325 4.94 -11.03 -20.78
N ARG A 326 4.75 -12.04 -21.67
CA ARG A 326 4.77 -13.46 -21.35
C ARG A 326 5.74 -14.22 -22.23
N TRP A 327 6.36 -15.24 -21.67
CA TRP A 327 7.25 -16.16 -22.37
C TRP A 327 7.39 -17.47 -21.60
N THR A 328 7.97 -18.48 -22.22
CA THR A 328 8.35 -19.71 -21.51
C THR A 328 9.77 -19.55 -20.98
N ALA A 329 9.98 -19.78 -19.69
CA ALA A 329 11.26 -19.55 -19.02
C ALA A 329 12.41 -20.33 -19.69
N ALA A 330 12.18 -21.57 -20.10
CA ALA A 330 13.21 -22.38 -20.76
C ALA A 330 13.62 -21.81 -22.14
N GLN A 331 12.69 -21.18 -22.89
CA GLN A 331 12.99 -20.63 -24.20
C GLN A 331 13.82 -19.34 -24.11
N ILE A 332 13.54 -18.49 -23.16
CA ILE A 332 14.26 -17.22 -22.97
C ILE A 332 15.47 -17.37 -22.02
N GLY A 333 15.52 -18.46 -21.25
CA GLY A 333 16.54 -18.69 -20.24
C GLY A 333 16.41 -17.78 -19.02
N LEU A 334 15.19 -17.28 -18.73
CA LEU A 334 14.94 -16.28 -17.70
C LEU A 334 13.52 -16.39 -17.14
N THR A 335 13.35 -16.39 -15.83
CA THR A 335 12.04 -16.27 -15.20
C THR A 335 11.58 -14.80 -15.13
N GLY A 336 10.27 -14.58 -14.94
CA GLY A 336 9.73 -13.23 -14.73
C GLY A 336 10.31 -12.52 -13.51
N GLN A 337 10.55 -13.26 -12.42
CA GLN A 337 11.19 -12.70 -11.23
C GLN A 337 12.64 -12.25 -11.52
N GLN A 338 13.43 -13.11 -12.17
CA GLN A 338 14.80 -12.75 -12.55
C GLN A 338 14.83 -11.53 -13.52
N ALA A 339 13.86 -11.44 -14.45
CA ALA A 339 13.72 -10.28 -15.31
C ALA A 339 13.38 -8.99 -14.52
N ALA A 340 12.50 -9.11 -13.54
CA ALA A 340 12.16 -7.99 -12.65
C ALA A 340 13.36 -7.55 -11.81
N ASP A 341 14.13 -8.47 -11.27
CA ASP A 341 15.35 -8.21 -10.50
C ASP A 341 16.39 -7.51 -11.37
N LEU A 342 16.65 -7.99 -12.59
CA LEU A 342 17.57 -7.35 -13.54
C LEU A 342 17.14 -5.93 -13.93
N LEU A 343 15.84 -5.69 -14.12
CA LEU A 343 15.31 -4.35 -14.40
C LEU A 343 15.46 -3.42 -13.19
N TYR A 344 15.32 -3.97 -11.98
CA TYR A 344 15.41 -3.18 -10.75
C TYR A 344 16.84 -2.94 -10.28
N ASP A 345 17.75 -3.89 -10.45
CA ASP A 345 19.12 -3.82 -9.91
C ASP A 345 20.11 -3.12 -10.82
N GLN A 346 19.87 -3.15 -12.13
CA GLN A 346 20.75 -2.53 -13.12
C GLN A 346 20.26 -1.14 -13.55
N GLU A 347 21.18 -0.27 -14.03
CA GLU A 347 20.85 1.05 -14.55
C GLU A 347 20.41 1.00 -16.03
N PRO A 348 19.42 1.81 -16.43
CA PRO A 348 18.52 2.56 -15.55
C PRO A 348 17.60 1.61 -14.77
N ARG A 349 17.38 1.91 -13.48
CA ARG A 349 16.50 1.11 -12.63
C ARG A 349 15.05 1.28 -13.05
N ILE A 350 14.33 0.16 -13.19
CA ILE A 350 12.92 0.16 -13.57
C ILE A 350 12.14 -0.72 -12.58
N ALA A 351 11.17 -0.13 -11.89
CA ALA A 351 10.27 -0.90 -11.05
C ALA A 351 9.08 -1.40 -11.88
N ILE A 352 8.81 -2.70 -11.82
CA ILE A 352 7.72 -3.38 -12.52
C ILE A 352 6.95 -4.30 -11.57
N GLY A 353 5.83 -4.85 -12.03
CA GLY A 353 5.08 -5.90 -11.34
C GLY A 353 5.32 -7.29 -11.93
N GLY A 354 4.94 -8.33 -11.19
CA GLY A 354 4.84 -9.68 -11.69
C GLY A 354 3.65 -9.84 -12.66
N ALA A 355 3.76 -10.74 -13.63
CA ALA A 355 2.64 -11.08 -14.49
C ALA A 355 1.60 -11.89 -13.74
N SER A 356 0.33 -11.52 -13.91
CA SER A 356 -0.80 -12.37 -13.52
C SER A 356 -1.16 -13.27 -14.69
N PHE A 357 -1.28 -14.55 -14.42
CA PHE A 357 -1.74 -15.55 -15.38
C PHE A 357 -3.14 -16.00 -14.97
N GLY A 358 -4.03 -16.14 -15.95
CA GLY A 358 -5.34 -16.76 -15.76
C GLY A 358 -5.25 -18.27 -15.51
N ARG A 359 -6.40 -18.95 -15.65
CA ARG A 359 -6.47 -20.41 -15.51
C ARG A 359 -5.66 -21.18 -16.56
N ASP A 360 -5.29 -20.50 -17.65
CA ASP A 360 -4.60 -21.07 -18.82
C ASP A 360 -3.07 -21.06 -18.70
N LYS A 361 -2.53 -20.88 -17.48
CA LYS A 361 -1.09 -20.92 -17.25
C LYS A 361 -0.55 -22.34 -17.50
N LEU A 362 0.36 -22.46 -18.46
CA LEU A 362 1.08 -23.70 -18.71
C LEU A 362 2.32 -23.85 -17.81
N PRO A 363 2.81 -25.08 -17.58
CA PRO A 363 4.09 -25.29 -16.91
C PRO A 363 5.22 -24.56 -17.64
N GLY A 364 6.04 -23.81 -16.89
CA GLY A 364 7.13 -23.01 -17.45
C GLY A 364 6.75 -21.63 -17.93
N ASP A 365 5.46 -21.28 -18.01
CA ASP A 365 5.03 -19.93 -18.34
C ASP A 365 5.42 -18.94 -17.24
N THR A 366 6.01 -17.84 -17.68
CA THR A 366 6.46 -16.75 -16.82
C THR A 366 6.26 -15.41 -17.50
N GLY A 367 6.49 -14.30 -16.77
CA GLY A 367 6.34 -12.98 -17.37
C GLY A 367 6.43 -11.84 -16.36
N ILE A 368 6.30 -10.64 -16.89
CA ILE A 368 6.30 -9.37 -16.16
C ILE A 368 5.08 -8.54 -16.52
N SER A 369 4.72 -7.60 -15.66
CA SER A 369 3.63 -6.67 -15.90
C SER A 369 4.09 -5.24 -15.65
N LEU A 370 3.70 -4.33 -16.54
CA LEU A 370 4.06 -2.92 -16.47
C LEU A 370 2.80 -2.06 -16.59
N THR A 371 2.83 -0.89 -15.94
CA THR A 371 1.82 0.15 -16.07
C THR A 371 2.47 1.45 -16.51
N THR A 372 1.73 2.33 -17.18
CA THR A 372 2.31 3.52 -17.82
C THR A 372 1.87 4.85 -17.22
N SER A 373 0.87 4.87 -16.35
CA SER A 373 0.35 6.09 -15.74
C SER A 373 1.36 6.91 -14.92
N MET A 374 2.47 6.27 -14.50
CA MET A 374 3.53 6.92 -13.71
C MET A 374 4.81 7.16 -14.52
N LEU A 375 4.84 6.83 -15.81
CA LEU A 375 5.97 7.12 -16.69
C LEU A 375 6.01 8.61 -17.07
N ALA A 376 7.18 9.20 -17.02
CA ALA A 376 7.40 10.49 -17.64
C ALA A 376 7.52 10.35 -19.16
N PRO A 377 7.25 11.41 -19.94
CA PRO A 377 7.45 11.38 -21.40
C PRO A 377 8.90 10.98 -21.75
N GLY A 378 9.04 9.95 -22.61
CA GLY A 378 10.32 9.38 -23.01
C GLY A 378 10.80 8.20 -22.16
N ASP A 379 10.22 7.96 -20.98
CA ASP A 379 10.53 6.78 -20.16
C ASP A 379 10.10 5.48 -20.86
N GLU A 380 9.03 5.53 -21.66
CA GLU A 380 8.53 4.37 -22.41
C GLU A 380 9.58 3.78 -23.35
N GLN A 381 10.38 4.64 -24.00
CA GLN A 381 11.45 4.16 -24.89
C GLN A 381 12.58 3.50 -24.09
N ILE A 382 12.95 4.08 -22.94
CA ILE A 382 13.97 3.50 -22.06
C ILE A 382 13.51 2.14 -21.55
N VAL A 383 12.25 2.04 -21.09
CA VAL A 383 11.66 0.78 -20.62
C VAL A 383 11.62 -0.25 -21.75
N ALA A 384 11.16 0.13 -22.93
CA ALA A 384 11.07 -0.73 -24.11
C ALA A 384 12.43 -1.31 -24.50
N ASP A 385 13.46 -0.48 -24.59
CA ASP A 385 14.82 -0.89 -24.93
C ASP A 385 15.42 -1.83 -23.87
N ARG A 386 15.19 -1.55 -22.60
CA ARG A 386 15.66 -2.40 -21.50
C ARG A 386 14.98 -3.75 -21.47
N VAL A 387 13.66 -3.78 -21.61
CA VAL A 387 12.88 -5.03 -21.68
C VAL A 387 13.37 -5.87 -22.85
N ARG A 388 13.46 -5.29 -24.05
CA ARG A 388 13.96 -5.99 -25.24
C ARG A 388 15.39 -6.52 -25.02
N THR A 389 16.30 -5.71 -24.49
CA THR A 389 17.69 -6.10 -24.24
C THR A 389 17.79 -7.30 -23.29
N ILE A 390 17.03 -7.27 -22.19
CA ILE A 390 17.05 -8.32 -21.20
C ILE A 390 16.47 -9.63 -21.77
N LEU A 391 15.38 -9.55 -22.51
CA LEU A 391 14.72 -10.73 -23.09
C LEU A 391 15.46 -11.30 -24.32
N SER A 392 16.22 -10.48 -25.05
CA SER A 392 17.00 -10.96 -26.22
C SER A 392 18.36 -11.54 -25.84
N ALA A 393 18.83 -11.35 -24.63
CA ALA A 393 20.14 -11.84 -24.21
C ALA A 393 20.12 -13.37 -24.09
N LYS A 394 21.06 -14.02 -24.80
CA LYS A 394 21.21 -15.49 -24.72
C LYS A 394 21.54 -15.91 -23.29
N ARG A 395 20.69 -16.71 -22.69
CA ARG A 395 20.85 -17.30 -21.36
C ARG A 395 20.39 -18.74 -21.38
N THR A 396 20.95 -19.51 -20.48
CA THR A 396 20.44 -20.84 -20.13
C THR A 396 19.72 -20.68 -18.80
N LEU A 397 18.51 -21.22 -18.68
CA LEU A 397 17.82 -21.27 -17.39
C LEU A 397 18.62 -22.17 -16.48
N GLU A 398 19.21 -21.59 -15.44
CA GLU A 398 19.87 -22.35 -14.41
C GLU A 398 18.79 -23.00 -13.53
N GLU A 399 18.75 -24.32 -13.53
CA GLU A 399 17.98 -25.04 -12.53
C GLU A 399 18.69 -24.88 -11.19
N PRO A 400 17.95 -24.57 -10.12
CA PRO A 400 18.56 -24.54 -8.80
C PRO A 400 19.19 -25.90 -8.53
N PRO A 401 20.42 -25.94 -7.97
CA PRO A 401 21.05 -27.21 -7.65
C PRO A 401 20.16 -28.04 -6.75
N SER A 402 20.16 -29.36 -6.97
CA SER A 402 19.41 -30.26 -6.10
C SER A 402 19.82 -30.03 -4.65
N PRO A 403 18.88 -29.86 -3.71
CA PRO A 403 19.21 -29.65 -2.32
C PRO A 403 20.11 -30.78 -1.80
N ALA A 404 21.17 -30.40 -1.07
CA ALA A 404 21.99 -31.38 -0.41
C ALA A 404 21.16 -32.15 0.63
N ALA A 405 21.44 -33.44 0.80
CA ALA A 405 20.80 -34.22 1.86
C ALA A 405 21.04 -33.57 3.23
N PRO A 406 20.03 -33.59 4.13
CA PRO A 406 20.18 -33.03 5.48
C PRO A 406 21.39 -33.58 6.21
N ALA A 407 22.19 -32.70 6.80
CA ALA A 407 23.39 -33.07 7.56
C ALA A 407 23.10 -33.31 9.04
N GLY A 408 21.84 -33.22 9.47
CA GLY A 408 21.42 -33.42 10.85
C GLY A 408 19.90 -33.50 10.99
N ASP A 409 19.45 -33.56 12.24
CA ASP A 409 18.01 -33.58 12.59
C ASP A 409 17.69 -32.41 13.50
N VAL A 410 16.70 -31.62 13.08
CA VAL A 410 16.20 -30.47 13.85
C VAL A 410 14.94 -30.80 14.67
N THR A 411 14.53 -32.07 14.72
CA THR A 411 13.39 -32.51 15.54
C THR A 411 13.63 -32.17 17.00
N GLY A 412 12.63 -31.60 17.66
CA GLY A 412 12.64 -31.26 19.08
C GLY A 412 12.19 -29.87 19.38
N GLN A 413 12.30 -29.48 20.63
CA GLN A 413 11.97 -28.15 21.11
C GLN A 413 13.23 -27.28 21.13
N TRP A 414 13.05 -26.04 20.62
CA TRP A 414 14.13 -25.07 20.54
C TRP A 414 13.69 -23.76 21.22
N GLN A 415 14.56 -23.29 22.12
CA GLN A 415 14.46 -21.92 22.63
C GLN A 415 15.17 -20.99 21.64
N VAL A 416 14.48 -19.98 21.15
CA VAL A 416 14.95 -19.11 20.06
C VAL A 416 15.07 -17.68 20.57
N ASP A 417 16.28 -17.19 20.71
CA ASP A 417 16.57 -15.81 21.07
C ASP A 417 16.67 -14.97 19.78
N ILE A 418 15.79 -13.99 19.65
CA ILE A 418 15.69 -13.11 18.49
C ILE A 418 16.15 -11.69 18.89
N SER A 419 17.08 -11.14 18.12
CA SER A 419 17.54 -9.75 18.26
C SER A 419 16.99 -8.91 17.11
N PHE A 420 15.98 -8.08 17.39
CA PHE A 420 15.44 -7.06 16.49
C PHE A 420 16.31 -5.81 16.49
N VAL A 421 15.89 -4.78 15.74
CA VAL A 421 16.63 -3.51 15.60
C VAL A 421 16.89 -2.85 16.96
N ALA A 422 15.94 -2.88 17.89
CA ALA A 422 16.03 -2.19 19.18
C ALA A 422 15.48 -3.00 20.37
N SER A 423 15.17 -4.28 20.18
CA SER A 423 14.63 -5.14 21.23
C SER A 423 15.07 -6.58 21.05
N LYS A 424 14.86 -7.40 22.08
CA LYS A 424 15.09 -8.85 22.05
C LYS A 424 13.87 -9.56 22.62
N THR A 425 13.64 -10.79 22.15
CA THR A 425 12.61 -11.65 22.68
C THR A 425 13.06 -13.10 22.59
N THR A 426 12.41 -13.98 23.33
CA THR A 426 12.63 -15.43 23.29
C THR A 426 11.34 -16.10 22.82
N HIS A 427 11.42 -16.81 21.71
CA HIS A 427 10.34 -17.63 21.16
C HIS A 427 10.63 -19.11 21.37
N VAL A 428 9.65 -19.97 21.06
CA VAL A 428 9.82 -21.42 21.09
C VAL A 428 9.43 -22.01 19.75
N LEU A 429 10.31 -22.86 19.19
CA LEU A 429 9.96 -23.72 18.06
C LEU A 429 9.81 -25.15 18.53
N GLN A 430 8.72 -25.80 18.14
CA GLN A 430 8.58 -27.24 18.26
C GLN A 430 8.62 -27.82 16.85
N LEU A 431 9.71 -28.47 16.50
CA LEU A 431 9.98 -28.94 15.15
C LEU A 431 9.93 -30.46 15.04
N ARG A 432 9.53 -30.96 13.89
CA ARG A 432 9.55 -32.33 13.46
C ARG A 432 10.14 -32.39 12.04
N GLN A 433 11.17 -33.21 11.85
CA GLN A 433 11.79 -33.39 10.55
C GLN A 433 11.44 -34.77 9.97
N GLN A 434 11.14 -34.81 8.68
CA GLN A 434 10.93 -36.01 7.88
C GLN A 434 11.70 -35.87 6.55
N GLY A 435 12.87 -36.51 6.46
CA GLY A 435 13.78 -36.29 5.34
C GLY A 435 14.25 -34.83 5.29
N ASP A 436 14.04 -34.15 4.18
CA ASP A 436 14.38 -32.75 4.00
C ASP A 436 13.26 -31.79 4.47
N LYS A 437 12.07 -32.30 4.78
CA LYS A 437 10.92 -31.49 5.21
C LYS A 437 10.93 -31.30 6.72
N VAL A 438 10.60 -30.08 7.13
CA VAL A 438 10.47 -29.68 8.54
C VAL A 438 9.11 -29.03 8.73
N ASP A 439 8.37 -29.47 9.72
CA ASP A 439 7.10 -28.88 10.14
C ASP A 439 7.04 -28.74 11.68
N GLY A 440 6.06 -27.97 12.17
CA GLY A 440 5.87 -27.81 13.61
C GLY A 440 5.10 -26.58 14.00
N SER A 441 5.39 -26.05 15.19
CA SER A 441 4.80 -24.83 15.71
C SER A 441 5.86 -23.81 16.13
N HIS A 442 5.49 -22.56 16.02
CA HIS A 442 6.24 -21.39 16.45
C HIS A 442 5.41 -20.60 17.46
N GLN A 443 5.83 -20.60 18.71
CA GLN A 443 5.24 -19.78 19.76
C GLN A 443 6.01 -18.46 19.85
N GLY A 444 5.36 -17.37 19.44
CA GLY A 444 5.84 -16.00 19.60
C GLY A 444 5.34 -15.36 20.88
N ASP A 445 5.48 -14.02 20.98
CA ASP A 445 5.11 -13.26 22.18
C ASP A 445 3.61 -13.37 22.53
N PHE A 446 2.73 -13.44 21.52
CA PHE A 446 1.28 -13.42 21.70
C PHE A 446 0.54 -14.59 21.05
N LEU A 447 1.14 -15.22 20.05
CA LEU A 447 0.46 -16.23 19.23
C LEU A 447 1.34 -17.46 19.01
N THR A 448 0.68 -18.62 18.94
CA THR A 448 1.27 -19.85 18.40
C THR A 448 0.84 -19.99 16.95
N ARG A 449 1.78 -20.30 16.05
CA ARG A 449 1.61 -20.37 14.60
C ARG A 449 2.15 -21.70 14.09
N GLU A 450 1.63 -22.12 12.94
CA GLU A 450 2.29 -23.19 12.20
C GLU A 450 3.61 -22.70 11.62
N ILE A 451 4.59 -23.58 11.54
CA ILE A 451 5.87 -23.36 10.88
C ILE A 451 6.17 -24.55 9.98
N SER A 452 6.68 -24.28 8.81
CA SER A 452 7.08 -25.31 7.86
C SER A 452 8.25 -24.85 7.01
N GLY A 453 9.01 -25.81 6.48
CA GLY A 453 10.15 -25.51 5.63
C GLY A 453 10.98 -26.73 5.29
N THR A 454 12.26 -26.52 5.07
CA THR A 454 13.19 -27.55 4.61
C THR A 454 14.55 -27.43 5.28
N MET A 455 15.27 -28.54 5.30
CA MET A 455 16.68 -28.62 5.63
C MET A 455 17.48 -29.17 4.45
N ALA A 456 18.54 -28.46 4.07
CA ALA A 456 19.46 -28.87 3.02
C ALA A 456 20.89 -28.69 3.51
N GLY A 457 21.68 -29.81 3.58
CA GLY A 457 22.93 -29.80 4.31
C GLY A 457 22.70 -29.41 5.76
N SER A 458 23.47 -28.46 6.27
CA SER A 458 23.27 -27.86 7.60
C SER A 458 22.23 -26.77 7.63
N ARG A 459 21.80 -26.27 6.45
CA ARG A 459 20.96 -25.10 6.33
C ARG A 459 19.49 -25.42 6.50
N VAL A 460 18.83 -24.75 7.43
CA VAL A 460 17.38 -24.79 7.63
C VAL A 460 16.74 -23.51 7.11
N THR A 461 15.63 -23.67 6.41
CA THR A 461 14.78 -22.55 5.98
C THR A 461 13.37 -22.85 6.41
N LEU A 462 12.82 -22.02 7.33
CA LEU A 462 11.50 -22.22 7.89
C LEU A 462 10.66 -20.96 7.70
N VAL A 463 9.37 -21.15 7.48
CA VAL A 463 8.41 -20.04 7.34
C VAL A 463 7.27 -20.24 8.32
N SER A 464 7.09 -19.27 9.19
CA SER A 464 5.94 -19.17 10.08
C SER A 464 5.12 -17.96 9.66
N ARG A 465 3.86 -18.16 9.29
CA ARG A 465 2.97 -17.12 8.82
C ARG A 465 1.73 -17.04 9.70
N VAL A 466 1.31 -15.83 9.96
CA VAL A 466 -0.04 -15.54 10.42
C VAL A 466 -0.56 -14.37 9.63
N THR A 467 -1.77 -14.51 9.13
CA THR A 467 -2.52 -13.36 8.61
C THR A 467 -3.44 -12.92 9.73
N GLU A 468 -3.15 -11.75 10.28
CA GLU A 468 -4.06 -11.11 11.22
C GLU A 468 -5.40 -10.80 10.54
N ARG A 469 -6.47 -10.67 11.32
CA ARG A 469 -7.81 -10.32 10.79
C ARG A 469 -7.80 -9.01 10.00
N THR A 470 -6.85 -8.14 10.29
CA THR A 470 -6.62 -6.86 9.62
C THR A 470 -5.89 -7.00 8.27
N GLY A 471 -5.45 -8.22 7.90
CA GLY A 471 -4.65 -8.45 6.69
C GLY A 471 -3.15 -8.21 6.88
N ASP A 472 -2.70 -7.81 8.07
CA ASP A 472 -1.27 -7.76 8.41
C ASP A 472 -0.70 -9.17 8.36
N ALA A 473 0.23 -9.40 7.44
CA ALA A 473 0.92 -10.67 7.33
C ALA A 473 2.23 -10.61 8.13
N LEU A 474 2.20 -11.17 9.33
CA LEU A 474 3.40 -11.36 10.12
C LEU A 474 4.15 -12.60 9.59
N ASN A 475 5.17 -12.35 8.77
CA ASN A 475 6.00 -13.39 8.18
C ASN A 475 7.32 -13.49 8.94
N TYR A 476 7.57 -14.64 9.53
CA TYR A 476 8.86 -14.99 10.11
C TYR A 476 9.52 -16.01 9.18
N ARG A 477 10.48 -15.60 8.40
CA ARG A 477 11.27 -16.49 7.55
C ARG A 477 12.65 -16.68 8.17
N PHE A 478 12.82 -17.79 8.84
CA PHE A 478 14.09 -18.19 9.46
C PHE A 478 15.00 -18.81 8.40
N THR A 479 16.23 -18.37 8.33
CA THR A 479 17.30 -19.03 7.57
C THR A 479 18.50 -19.14 8.49
N GLY A 480 19.01 -20.34 8.70
CA GLY A 480 20.11 -20.55 9.63
C GLY A 480 20.82 -21.89 9.41
N ASP A 481 21.93 -22.09 10.09
CA ASP A 481 22.74 -23.28 9.98
C ASP A 481 22.78 -24.03 11.32
N LEU A 482 22.61 -25.33 11.25
CA LEU A 482 22.69 -26.26 12.40
C LEU A 482 24.15 -26.60 12.72
N ALA A 483 24.52 -26.44 13.97
CA ALA A 483 25.80 -26.86 14.52
C ALA A 483 25.59 -27.54 15.90
N GLY A 484 25.55 -28.86 15.92
CA GLY A 484 25.16 -29.61 17.11
C GLY A 484 23.74 -29.31 17.56
N ASP A 485 23.57 -28.83 18.77
CA ASP A 485 22.27 -28.42 19.34
C ASP A 485 22.03 -26.92 19.27
N THR A 486 22.67 -26.23 18.32
CA THR A 486 22.52 -24.81 18.11
C THR A 486 22.15 -24.51 16.65
N LEU A 487 21.18 -23.62 16.44
CA LEU A 487 20.86 -23.03 15.15
C LEU A 487 21.16 -21.53 15.23
N THR A 488 21.82 -20.98 14.22
CA THR A 488 22.08 -19.54 14.13
C THR A 488 21.82 -19.01 12.73
N GLY A 489 21.30 -17.79 12.64
CA GLY A 489 21.04 -17.24 11.32
C GLY A 489 20.34 -15.88 11.30
N THR A 490 19.69 -15.63 10.18
CA THR A 490 18.93 -14.40 9.91
C THR A 490 17.44 -14.70 9.81
N LEU A 491 16.64 -13.71 10.21
CA LEU A 491 15.20 -13.73 10.17
C LEU A 491 14.74 -12.60 9.26
N ASP A 492 14.04 -12.95 8.18
CA ASP A 492 13.37 -11.97 7.30
C ASP A 492 11.94 -11.78 7.80
N LEU A 493 11.59 -10.54 8.14
CA LEU A 493 10.31 -10.12 8.69
C LEU A 493 9.48 -9.33 7.66
N GLY A 494 9.85 -9.37 6.37
CA GLY A 494 9.18 -8.63 5.32
C GLY A 494 9.34 -7.12 5.48
N GLU A 495 8.24 -6.38 5.56
CA GLU A 495 8.27 -4.92 5.71
C GLU A 495 8.93 -4.44 7.02
N TYR A 496 9.01 -5.30 8.04
CA TYR A 496 9.70 -5.05 9.31
C TYR A 496 11.21 -5.36 9.26
N ARG A 497 11.76 -5.61 8.06
CA ARG A 497 13.18 -5.82 7.77
C ARG A 497 13.71 -7.16 8.28
N THR A 498 14.93 -7.16 8.80
CA THR A 498 15.63 -8.38 9.23
C THR A 498 16.01 -8.32 10.70
N ALA A 499 16.09 -9.50 11.31
CA ALA A 499 16.62 -9.71 12.65
C ALA A 499 17.70 -10.83 12.60
N THR A 500 18.45 -10.98 13.67
CA THR A 500 19.30 -12.16 13.89
C THR A 500 18.68 -13.07 14.94
N TRP A 501 18.95 -14.36 14.84
CA TRP A 501 18.44 -15.32 15.80
C TRP A 501 19.46 -16.42 16.11
N THR A 502 19.36 -16.94 17.33
CA THR A 502 20.07 -18.11 17.79
C THR A 502 19.07 -19.00 18.51
N ALA A 503 19.09 -20.28 18.22
CA ALA A 503 18.26 -21.24 18.94
C ALA A 503 19.10 -22.32 19.57
N THR A 504 18.73 -22.72 20.78
CA THR A 504 19.33 -23.83 21.50
C THR A 504 18.27 -24.91 21.69
N ARG A 505 18.66 -26.17 21.41
CA ARG A 505 17.76 -27.29 21.62
C ARG A 505 17.52 -27.46 23.12
N SER A 506 16.27 -27.49 23.52
CA SER A 506 15.88 -27.78 24.90
C SER A 506 16.20 -29.25 25.22
N ALA A 507 16.85 -29.51 26.33
CA ALA A 507 17.02 -30.89 26.81
C ALA A 507 15.64 -31.55 26.91
N SER A 508 15.44 -32.69 26.27
CA SER A 508 14.21 -33.48 26.46
C SER A 508 14.08 -33.75 27.98
N ALA A 509 13.02 -33.21 28.58
CA ALA A 509 12.66 -33.63 29.93
C ALA A 509 12.46 -35.14 29.86
N GLY A 510 13.44 -35.89 30.39
CA GLY A 510 13.36 -37.31 30.46
C GLY A 510 12.01 -37.68 31.08
N ARG A 511 11.28 -38.59 30.45
CA ARG A 511 10.11 -39.21 31.08
C ARG A 511 10.63 -39.89 32.35
N ALA A 512 10.33 -39.30 33.49
CA ALA A 512 10.40 -39.96 34.77
C ALA A 512 9.24 -40.93 34.94
#